data_22d463803dac7f05f254ef26d2b06d5a
#
_entry.id   22d463803dac7f05f254ef26d2b06d5a
#
_cell.length_a   1.000
_cell.length_b   1.000
_cell.length_c   1.000
_cell.angle_alpha   90.00
_cell.angle_beta   90.00
_cell.angle_gamma   90.00
#
_symmetry.space_group_name_H-M   'P 1'
#
loop_
_entity.id
_entity.type
_entity.pdbx_description
1 polymer ?
#
loop_
_entity_poly.entity_id
_entity_poly.type
_entity_poly.pdbx_seq_one_letter_code
_entity_poly.pdbx_strand_id
1 'polypeptide(L)'
;MRRLGLIIGTILPIVAGIFGLRLIASESGEVVVATTFGSSDDSFSTRLWVVDYDNAAWIRAGSSKPGWYQRIAENPRIEVRRGVVAFSALSDPRPDLRPVINGAMRQKYGWADNVIEFLFGRETATPIQLITKTDQD
;
A
#
# COMPACT_ATOMS: atom_id res chain seq x y z
N MET A 1 31.89 10.31 -37.05
CA MET A 1 31.67 11.00 -35.78
C MET A 1 30.29 11.62 -35.63
N ARG A 2 29.73 12.27 -36.66
CA ARG A 2 28.39 12.88 -36.56
C ARG A 2 27.23 11.87 -36.33
N ARG A 3 27.39 10.63 -36.84
CA ARG A 3 26.33 9.61 -36.71
C ARG A 3 26.27 8.94 -35.32
N LEU A 4 27.37 8.88 -34.60
CA LEU A 4 27.41 8.31 -33.25
C LEU A 4 26.75 9.24 -32.22
N GLY A 5 26.93 10.55 -32.35
CA GLY A 5 26.32 11.53 -31.48
C GLY A 5 24.80 11.60 -31.62
N LEU A 6 24.26 11.33 -32.83
CA LEU A 6 22.82 11.30 -33.06
C LEU A 6 22.14 10.08 -32.44
N ILE A 7 22.82 8.93 -32.44
CA ILE A 7 22.31 7.69 -31.84
C ILE A 7 22.28 7.79 -30.32
N ILE A 8 23.33 8.35 -29.72
CA ILE A 8 23.39 8.56 -28.26
C ILE A 8 22.33 9.57 -27.81
N GLY A 9 22.12 10.64 -28.60
CA GLY A 9 21.15 11.68 -28.30
C GLY A 9 19.69 11.20 -28.36
N THR A 10 19.38 10.15 -29.12
CA THR A 10 18.02 9.58 -29.22
C THR A 10 17.75 8.47 -28.24
N ILE A 11 18.77 7.71 -27.82
CA ILE A 11 18.61 6.60 -26.87
C ILE A 11 18.37 7.10 -25.44
N LEU A 12 19.06 8.17 -25.05
CA LEU A 12 18.98 8.69 -23.67
C LEU A 12 17.57 9.09 -23.23
N PRO A 13 16.79 9.88 -24.02
CA PRO A 13 15.43 10.22 -23.64
C PRO A 13 14.46 9.03 -23.65
N ILE A 14 14.69 8.03 -24.51
CA ILE A 14 13.87 6.82 -24.55
C ILE A 14 14.09 5.99 -23.27
N VAL A 15 15.33 5.81 -22.84
CA VAL A 15 15.67 5.10 -21.59
C VAL A 15 15.12 5.83 -20.38
N ALA A 16 15.25 7.17 -20.33
CA ALA A 16 14.69 7.99 -19.25
C ALA A 16 13.16 7.90 -19.21
N GLY A 17 12.49 7.89 -20.37
CA GLY A 17 11.03 7.73 -20.47
C GLY A 17 10.55 6.37 -19.95
N ILE A 18 11.24 5.27 -20.31
CA ILE A 18 10.92 3.92 -19.84
C ILE A 18 11.15 3.81 -18.33
N PHE A 19 12.21 4.40 -17.81
CA PHE A 19 12.51 4.40 -16.38
C PHE A 19 11.47 5.19 -15.59
N GLY A 20 11.06 6.37 -16.09
CA GLY A 20 10.00 7.17 -15.50
C GLY A 20 8.65 6.46 -15.50
N LEU A 21 8.28 5.77 -16.58
CA LEU A 21 7.06 4.96 -16.66
C LEU A 21 7.08 3.80 -15.67
N ARG A 22 8.20 3.16 -15.45
CA ARG A 22 8.33 2.08 -14.46
C ARG A 22 8.18 2.60 -13.03
N LEU A 23 8.72 3.75 -12.71
CA LEU A 23 8.56 4.38 -11.39
C LEU A 23 7.10 4.73 -11.12
N ILE A 24 6.42 5.36 -12.07
CA ILE A 24 5.00 5.71 -11.96
C ILE A 24 4.14 4.45 -11.82
N ALA A 25 4.38 3.43 -12.63
CA ALA A 25 3.66 2.17 -12.57
C ALA A 25 3.89 1.42 -11.25
N SER A 26 5.11 1.45 -10.71
CA SER A 26 5.41 0.80 -9.43
C SER A 26 4.75 1.52 -8.24
N GLU A 27 4.64 2.84 -8.27
CA GLU A 27 3.95 3.61 -7.24
C GLU A 27 2.43 3.40 -7.30
N SER A 28 1.83 3.46 -8.50
CA SER A 28 0.38 3.30 -8.66
C SER A 28 -0.10 1.87 -8.47
N GLY A 29 0.78 0.89 -8.63
CA GLY A 29 0.45 -0.53 -8.49
C GLY A 29 1.03 -1.19 -7.24
N GLU A 30 1.57 -0.42 -6.28
CA GLU A 30 2.23 -0.98 -5.11
C GLU A 30 1.27 -1.81 -4.26
N VAL A 31 1.67 -3.05 -3.99
CA VAL A 31 0.94 -4.01 -3.16
C VAL A 31 1.89 -4.56 -2.12
N VAL A 32 1.46 -4.57 -0.87
CA VAL A 32 2.17 -5.22 0.22
C VAL A 32 1.54 -6.56 0.52
N VAL A 33 2.33 -7.48 1.09
CA VAL A 33 1.83 -8.74 1.64
C VAL A 33 1.75 -8.58 3.15
N ALA A 34 0.53 -8.61 3.66
CA ALA A 34 0.27 -8.53 5.09
C ALA A 34 -0.03 -9.93 5.63
N THR A 35 0.68 -10.34 6.67
CA THR A 35 0.48 -11.61 7.34
C THR A 35 -0.14 -11.35 8.70
N THR A 36 -1.30 -11.94 8.94
CA THR A 36 -2.05 -11.87 10.19
C THR A 36 -2.10 -13.24 10.86
N PHE A 37 -2.40 -13.28 12.13
CA PHE A 37 -2.28 -14.50 12.94
C PHE A 37 -3.61 -14.84 13.60
N GLY A 38 -3.99 -16.11 13.49
CA GLY A 38 -5.15 -16.66 14.16
C GLY A 38 -4.86 -17.04 15.60
N SER A 39 -5.87 -17.60 16.27
CA SER A 39 -5.80 -17.99 17.68
C SER A 39 -4.89 -19.18 17.96
N SER A 40 -4.54 -19.98 16.94
CA SER A 40 -3.72 -21.20 17.06
C SER A 40 -2.33 -21.03 16.41
N ASP A 41 -1.79 -19.81 16.38
CA ASP A 41 -0.55 -19.45 15.67
C ASP A 41 -0.61 -19.68 14.15
N ASP A 42 -1.77 -19.95 13.60
CA ASP A 42 -1.96 -20.01 12.16
C ASP A 42 -1.68 -18.64 11.54
N SER A 43 -1.00 -18.62 10.41
CA SER A 43 -0.68 -17.40 9.68
C SER A 43 -1.43 -17.35 8.36
N PHE A 44 -1.88 -16.14 8.00
CA PHE A 44 -2.64 -15.88 6.78
C PHE A 44 -2.09 -14.67 6.07
N SER A 45 -1.75 -14.81 4.80
CA SER A 45 -1.19 -13.72 4.01
C SER A 45 -2.23 -13.16 3.05
N THR A 46 -2.27 -11.84 2.95
CA THR A 46 -3.20 -11.10 2.09
C THR A 46 -2.45 -10.00 1.38
N ARG A 47 -2.78 -9.76 0.13
CA ARG A 47 -2.22 -8.66 -0.68
C ARG A 47 -3.10 -7.43 -0.50
N LEU A 48 -2.49 -6.33 -0.09
CA LEU A 48 -3.20 -5.08 0.22
C LEU A 48 -2.50 -3.88 -0.41
N TRP A 49 -3.26 -2.85 -0.66
CA TRP A 49 -2.71 -1.53 -0.99
C TRP A 49 -2.17 -0.86 0.26
N VAL A 50 -1.14 -0.04 0.07
CA VAL A 50 -0.47 0.70 1.14
C VAL A 50 -0.30 2.16 0.72
N VAL A 51 -0.40 3.07 1.67
CA VAL A 51 -0.09 4.48 1.48
C VAL A 51 0.72 4.97 2.68
N ASP A 52 1.61 5.93 2.43
CA ASP A 52 2.35 6.60 3.48
C ASP A 52 1.66 7.92 3.83
N TYR A 53 1.45 8.14 5.10
CA TYR A 53 0.87 9.37 5.63
C TYR A 53 1.35 9.58 7.06
N ASP A 54 1.78 10.81 7.37
CA ASP A 54 2.22 11.22 8.70
C ASP A 54 3.29 10.29 9.31
N ASN A 55 4.32 10.00 8.52
CA ASN A 55 5.45 9.13 8.85
C ASN A 55 5.06 7.68 9.20
N ALA A 56 3.90 7.23 8.81
CA ALA A 56 3.44 5.86 9.00
C ALA A 56 2.98 5.25 7.69
N ALA A 57 3.01 3.94 7.61
CA ALA A 57 2.37 3.19 6.54
C ALA A 57 0.94 2.83 6.95
N TRP A 58 0.03 2.91 6.00
CA TRP A 58 -1.38 2.66 6.21
C TRP A 58 -1.90 1.65 5.20
N ILE A 59 -2.68 0.71 5.67
CA ILE A 59 -3.48 -0.20 4.85
C ILE A 59 -4.96 0.10 5.09
N ARG A 60 -5.83 -0.49 4.28
CA ARG A 60 -7.26 -0.20 4.37
C ARG A 60 -8.07 -1.48 4.18
N ALA A 61 -9.02 -1.69 5.08
CA ALA A 61 -10.06 -2.70 4.93
C ALA A 61 -11.26 -2.07 4.23
N GLY A 62 -11.72 -2.66 3.13
CA GLY A 62 -12.89 -2.16 2.41
C GLY A 62 -14.20 -2.34 3.16
N SER A 63 -14.25 -3.29 4.07
CA SER A 63 -15.40 -3.56 4.95
C SER A 63 -14.91 -4.30 6.20
N SER A 64 -15.82 -4.64 7.11
CA SER A 64 -15.52 -5.46 8.29
C SER A 64 -15.47 -6.97 8.01
N LYS A 65 -15.80 -7.39 6.78
CA LYS A 65 -15.95 -8.80 6.42
C LYS A 65 -14.65 -9.58 6.17
N PRO A 66 -13.56 -8.97 5.61
CA PRO A 66 -12.35 -9.73 5.33
C PRO A 66 -11.79 -10.42 6.56
N GLY A 67 -11.35 -11.67 6.40
CA GLY A 67 -10.81 -12.47 7.49
C GLY A 67 -9.59 -11.85 8.16
N TRP A 68 -8.72 -11.21 7.37
CA TRP A 68 -7.55 -10.54 7.92
C TRP A 68 -7.91 -9.38 8.86
N TYR A 69 -8.96 -8.63 8.52
CA TYR A 69 -9.45 -7.54 9.36
C TYR A 69 -10.02 -8.06 10.69
N GLN A 70 -10.74 -9.16 10.64
CA GLN A 70 -11.26 -9.81 11.85
C GLN A 70 -10.14 -10.35 12.73
N ARG A 71 -9.08 -10.91 12.12
CA ARG A 71 -7.93 -11.44 12.86
C ARG A 71 -7.15 -10.34 13.59
N ILE A 72 -6.96 -9.16 12.98
CA ILE A 72 -6.25 -8.08 13.66
C ILE A 72 -7.05 -7.48 14.83
N ALA A 73 -8.36 -7.63 14.85
CA ALA A 73 -9.18 -7.23 15.99
C ALA A 73 -8.88 -8.09 17.23
N GLU A 74 -8.59 -9.36 17.04
CA GLU A 74 -8.24 -10.29 18.13
C GLU A 74 -6.73 -10.27 18.43
N ASN A 75 -5.91 -10.18 17.40
CA ASN A 75 -4.45 -10.16 17.51
C ASN A 75 -3.90 -9.04 16.62
N PRO A 76 -3.52 -7.88 17.18
CA PRO A 76 -3.08 -6.73 16.42
C PRO A 76 -1.71 -6.90 15.76
N ARG A 77 -0.99 -7.94 16.08
CA ARG A 77 0.30 -8.23 15.46
C ARG A 77 0.13 -8.49 13.96
N ILE A 78 0.93 -7.82 13.16
CA ILE A 78 0.93 -7.96 11.71
C ILE A 78 2.37 -7.95 11.20
N GLU A 79 2.68 -8.78 10.24
CA GLU A 79 3.95 -8.75 9.52
C GLU A 79 3.70 -8.29 8.10
N VAL A 80 4.53 -7.37 7.61
CA VAL A 80 4.33 -6.75 6.32
C VAL A 80 5.59 -6.89 5.49
N ARG A 81 5.42 -7.36 4.25
CA ARG A 81 6.47 -7.32 3.24
C ARG A 81 6.13 -6.23 2.23
N ARG A 82 6.99 -5.23 2.16
CA ARG A 82 6.88 -4.13 1.21
C ARG A 82 8.12 -4.15 0.30
N GLY A 83 7.94 -4.63 -0.92
CA GLY A 83 9.08 -4.88 -1.82
C GLY A 83 10.02 -5.92 -1.24
N VAL A 84 11.27 -5.55 -1.03
CA VAL A 84 12.30 -6.42 -0.44
C VAL A 84 12.42 -6.28 1.08
N VAL A 85 11.68 -5.34 1.67
CA VAL A 85 11.72 -5.06 3.11
C VAL A 85 10.57 -5.77 3.81
N ALA A 86 10.89 -6.50 4.87
CA ALA A 86 9.90 -7.11 5.76
C ALA A 86 10.02 -6.47 7.15
N PHE A 87 8.89 -6.14 7.76
CA PHE A 87 8.86 -5.55 9.09
C PHE A 87 7.64 -6.03 9.87
N SER A 88 7.75 -5.98 11.19
CA SER A 88 6.65 -6.26 12.11
C SER A 88 6.04 -4.97 12.60
N ALA A 89 4.72 -4.96 12.77
CA ALA A 89 3.97 -3.80 13.24
C ALA A 89 2.81 -4.24 14.12
N LEU A 90 2.24 -3.28 14.82
CA LEU A 90 0.93 -3.41 15.46
C LEU A 90 -0.09 -2.69 14.59
N SER A 91 -1.18 -3.33 14.29
CA SER A 91 -2.27 -2.73 13.53
C SER A 91 -3.17 -1.92 14.46
N ASP A 92 -3.45 -0.67 14.06
CA ASP A 92 -4.33 0.23 14.80
C ASP A 92 -5.41 0.79 13.86
N PRO A 93 -6.64 0.26 13.91
CA PRO A 93 -7.74 0.80 13.11
C PRO A 93 -8.07 2.23 13.54
N ARG A 94 -8.13 3.13 12.55
CA ARG A 94 -8.36 4.56 12.76
C ARG A 94 -9.51 5.05 11.87
N PRO A 95 -10.75 4.73 12.21
CA PRO A 95 -11.92 5.19 11.42
C PRO A 95 -12.08 6.71 11.41
N ASP A 96 -11.53 7.40 12.40
CA ASP A 96 -11.46 8.87 12.47
C ASP A 96 -10.68 9.50 11.31
N LEU A 97 -9.71 8.78 10.74
CA LEU A 97 -8.90 9.25 9.62
C LEU A 97 -9.38 8.74 8.26
N ARG A 98 -10.58 8.17 8.19
CA ARG A 98 -11.14 7.63 6.95
C ARG A 98 -11.09 8.61 5.77
N PRO A 99 -11.53 9.87 5.89
CA PRO A 99 -11.47 10.80 4.77
C PRO A 99 -10.05 11.08 4.30
N VAL A 100 -9.12 11.21 5.24
CA VAL A 100 -7.71 11.52 4.95
C VAL A 100 -7.04 10.36 4.21
N ILE A 101 -7.18 9.15 4.73
CA ILE A 101 -6.53 7.98 4.15
C ILE A 101 -7.20 7.58 2.83
N ASN A 102 -8.51 7.70 2.72
CA ASN A 102 -9.20 7.49 1.43
C ASN A 102 -8.70 8.48 0.38
N GLY A 103 -8.49 9.74 0.76
CA GLY A 103 -7.91 10.75 -0.14
C GLY A 103 -6.48 10.40 -0.57
N ALA A 104 -5.65 9.95 0.35
CA ALA A 104 -4.28 9.51 0.04
C ALA A 104 -4.26 8.29 -0.88
N MET A 105 -5.14 7.32 -0.66
CA MET A 105 -5.30 6.15 -1.54
C MET A 105 -5.75 6.57 -2.94
N ARG A 106 -6.69 7.49 -3.05
CA ARG A 106 -7.16 8.04 -4.34
C ARG A 106 -6.01 8.72 -5.09
N GLN A 107 -5.22 9.50 -4.40
CA GLN A 107 -4.09 10.19 -5.00
C GLN A 107 -3.03 9.23 -5.52
N LYS A 108 -2.73 8.18 -4.77
CA LYS A 108 -1.72 7.19 -5.14
C LYS A 108 -2.19 6.24 -6.24
N TYR A 109 -3.39 5.68 -6.10
CA TYR A 109 -3.90 4.62 -6.98
C TYR A 109 -4.80 5.13 -8.10
N GLY A 110 -5.24 6.39 -8.03
CA GLY A 110 -5.95 7.08 -9.10
C GLY A 110 -7.23 6.39 -9.54
N TRP A 111 -7.35 6.09 -10.83
CA TRP A 111 -8.56 5.50 -11.41
C TRP A 111 -8.93 4.14 -10.82
N ALA A 112 -7.95 3.35 -10.40
CA ALA A 112 -8.20 2.04 -9.79
C ALA A 112 -8.96 2.18 -8.47
N ASP A 113 -8.61 3.17 -7.64
CA ASP A 113 -9.35 3.45 -6.42
C ASP A 113 -10.76 3.99 -6.71
N ASN A 114 -10.94 4.77 -7.77
CA ASN A 114 -12.26 5.24 -8.19
C ASN A 114 -13.17 4.09 -8.64
N VAL A 115 -12.64 3.08 -9.32
CA VAL A 115 -13.39 1.89 -9.70
C VAL A 115 -13.83 1.11 -8.45
N ILE A 116 -12.95 0.96 -7.47
CA ILE A 116 -13.27 0.29 -6.21
C ILE A 116 -14.36 1.04 -5.45
N GLU A 117 -14.28 2.38 -5.40
CA GLU A 117 -15.34 3.20 -4.80
C GLU A 117 -16.68 2.99 -5.46
N PHE A 118 -16.69 2.98 -6.79
CA PHE A 118 -17.92 2.78 -7.57
C PHE A 118 -18.56 1.41 -7.29
N LEU A 119 -17.74 0.34 -7.18
CA LEU A 119 -18.22 -1.02 -7.00
C LEU A 119 -18.60 -1.34 -5.54
N PHE A 120 -17.86 -0.83 -4.57
CA PHE A 120 -17.96 -1.27 -3.17
C PHE A 120 -18.27 -0.14 -2.19
N GLY A 121 -18.14 1.12 -2.60
CA GLY A 121 -18.25 2.28 -1.72
C GLY A 121 -17.01 2.48 -0.85
N ARG A 122 -16.93 3.61 -0.18
CA ARG A 122 -15.84 3.96 0.76
C ARG A 122 -16.33 4.21 2.18
N GLU A 123 -17.63 4.25 2.37
CA GLU A 123 -18.23 4.62 3.66
C GLU A 123 -17.92 3.59 4.75
N THR A 124 -17.72 2.33 4.36
CA THR A 124 -17.41 1.23 5.27
C THR A 124 -15.91 0.93 5.35
N ALA A 125 -15.07 1.64 4.59
CA ALA A 125 -13.64 1.42 4.59
C ALA A 125 -13.02 1.89 5.91
N THR A 126 -12.14 1.07 6.49
CA THR A 126 -11.44 1.42 7.73
C THR A 126 -9.95 1.50 7.45
N PRO A 127 -9.32 2.67 7.64
CA PRO A 127 -7.87 2.78 7.57
C PRO A 127 -7.23 2.19 8.81
N ILE A 128 -6.09 1.54 8.61
CA ILE A 128 -5.34 0.87 9.68
C ILE A 128 -3.92 1.38 9.65
N GLN A 129 -3.52 2.03 10.71
CA GLN A 129 -2.14 2.48 10.90
C GLN A 129 -1.26 1.30 11.27
N LEU A 130 -0.10 1.21 10.63
CA LEU A 130 0.93 0.22 10.97
C LEU A 130 1.94 0.88 11.89
N ILE A 131 1.90 0.52 13.18
CA ILE A 131 2.76 1.09 14.20
C ILE A 131 3.99 0.20 14.38
N THR A 132 5.15 0.71 14.03
CA THR A 132 6.42 0.01 14.18
C THR A 132 7.05 0.31 15.54
N LYS A 133 8.06 -0.47 15.95
CA LYS A 133 8.78 -0.24 17.21
C LYS A 133 9.46 1.13 17.26
N THR A 134 9.84 1.66 16.12
CA THR A 134 10.46 2.99 16.03
C THR A 134 9.47 4.10 16.38
N ASP A 135 8.18 3.88 16.16
CA ASP A 135 7.14 4.86 16.44
C ASP A 135 6.66 4.82 17.90
N GLN A 136 7.11 3.82 18.68
CA GLN A 136 6.74 3.66 20.10
C GLN A 136 7.74 4.35 21.07
N ASP A 137 8.88 4.77 20.57
CA ASP A 137 9.90 5.51 21.30
C ASP A 137 9.73 7.02 21.08
#